data_7431986f8a2c16b1da9f7dcae9bd5f52
#
_entry.id   7431986f8a2c16b1da9f7dcae9bd5f52
#
_cell.length_a   1.000
_cell.length_b   1.000
_cell.length_c   1.000
_cell.angle_alpha   90.00
_cell.angle_beta   90.00
_cell.angle_gamma   90.00
#
_symmetry.space_group_name_H-M   'P 1'
#
loop_
_entity.id
_entity.type
_entity.pdbx_description
1 polymer ?
#
loop_
_entity_poly.entity_id
_entity_poly.type
_entity_poly.pdbx_seq_one_letter_code
_entity_poly.pdbx_strand_id
1 'polypeptide(L)'
;MSKKKDNPIRVLRIMGPVVSGGVDIITMNYYRAMNKDKIQLDFIFDGYHETIIDNEIPNMGGKIYKVESYTSSMWKSMRQVYKIIKDNKYQIVHSHMNALSVFPLCAAKLAGAKVRIASNHSTATKGEIKKTLLKYILRPFAKVFSTHYAACSQHAGYWLFGKKSCDKGNVKFIKNAIDLDKYTFSTDIRKQVQEELGVQGKFVIGHAGRFAYQKNHKFIVEVFAEIVKKYDNTVLLLAGDGPLKPEIERIVKEKNLNDKVIFLGIRNDIYRIMQAIDVFLFPSFYEGLGNVITEAQAVSTVSFVSEGIPDEIRFTEYVIGMNLSQPAEEWADAILVYKDGYKRKDTKLIMEKNGYSIEKEANSLVEYYLDLYEKFVINKNN
;
A
#
# COMPACT_ATOMS: atom_id res chain seq x y z
N MET A 1 4.03 -43.26 -13.92
CA MET A 1 4.80 -42.82 -12.75
C MET A 1 4.28 -41.44 -12.33
N SER A 2 3.48 -41.35 -11.27
CA SER A 2 3.02 -40.10 -10.70
C SER A 2 4.23 -39.33 -10.17
N LYS A 3 4.58 -38.16 -10.76
CA LYS A 3 5.58 -37.26 -10.18
C LYS A 3 5.07 -36.90 -8.77
N LYS A 4 5.83 -37.29 -7.73
CA LYS A 4 5.62 -36.78 -6.37
C LYS A 4 5.57 -35.26 -6.50
N LYS A 5 4.42 -34.67 -6.18
CA LYS A 5 4.29 -33.21 -6.12
C LYS A 5 5.23 -32.76 -4.99
N ASP A 6 6.35 -32.15 -5.34
CA ASP A 6 7.23 -31.57 -4.32
C ASP A 6 6.44 -30.57 -3.49
N ASN A 7 6.57 -30.65 -2.18
CA ASN A 7 5.90 -29.69 -1.30
C ASN A 7 6.40 -28.27 -1.62
N PRO A 8 5.51 -27.26 -1.64
CA PRO A 8 5.91 -25.89 -1.91
C PRO A 8 6.93 -25.38 -0.89
N ILE A 9 7.86 -24.56 -1.34
CA ILE A 9 8.79 -23.87 -0.43
C ILE A 9 8.00 -22.90 0.42
N ARG A 10 8.13 -23.01 1.74
CA ARG A 10 7.44 -22.12 2.67
C ARG A 10 8.29 -20.90 3.02
N VAL A 11 7.72 -19.73 2.82
CA VAL A 11 8.33 -18.43 3.16
C VAL A 11 7.56 -17.81 4.31
N LEU A 12 8.26 -17.48 5.39
CA LEU A 12 7.66 -16.82 6.54
C LEU A 12 7.71 -15.30 6.35
N ARG A 13 6.55 -14.66 6.27
CA ARG A 13 6.41 -13.21 6.28
C ARG A 13 6.16 -12.68 7.69
N ILE A 14 6.91 -11.67 8.09
CA ILE A 14 6.74 -11.01 9.39
C ILE A 14 6.19 -9.62 9.13
N MET A 15 4.95 -9.42 9.56
CA MET A 15 4.17 -8.21 9.38
C MET A 15 4.18 -7.38 10.67
N GLY A 16 3.96 -6.09 10.56
CA GLY A 16 3.64 -5.24 11.71
C GLY A 16 2.25 -5.54 12.28
N PRO A 17 1.78 -4.72 13.24
CA PRO A 17 0.41 -4.86 13.72
C PRO A 17 -0.56 -4.70 12.54
N VAL A 18 -1.54 -5.60 12.48
CA VAL A 18 -2.59 -5.54 11.44
C VAL A 18 -3.44 -4.31 11.70
N VAL A 19 -3.12 -3.29 10.99
CA VAL A 19 -3.98 -2.13 10.83
C VAL A 19 -4.36 -2.21 9.36
N SER A 20 -5.61 -2.12 8.98
CA SER A 20 -6.12 -2.11 7.59
C SER A 20 -5.35 -1.07 6.75
N GLY A 21 -4.05 -1.30 6.59
CA GLY A 21 -3.08 -0.42 5.97
C GLY A 21 -2.61 -0.94 4.61
N GLY A 22 -2.01 -0.08 3.82
CA GLY A 22 -1.58 -0.40 2.46
C GLY A 22 -0.65 -1.61 2.35
N VAL A 23 0.17 -1.92 3.35
CA VAL A 23 1.11 -3.05 3.33
C VAL A 23 0.37 -4.39 3.40
N ASP A 24 -0.67 -4.48 4.23
CA ASP A 24 -1.46 -5.71 4.39
C ASP A 24 -2.24 -6.02 3.12
N ILE A 25 -2.89 -5.01 2.53
CA ILE A 25 -3.64 -5.12 1.27
C ILE A 25 -2.71 -5.59 0.15
N ILE A 26 -1.56 -4.95 -0.02
CA ILE A 26 -0.59 -5.32 -1.06
C ILE A 26 -0.05 -6.73 -0.84
N THR A 27 0.27 -7.09 0.40
CA THR A 27 0.75 -8.43 0.74
C THR A 27 -0.29 -9.49 0.37
N MET A 28 -1.57 -9.26 0.65
CA MET A 28 -2.66 -10.17 0.29
C MET A 28 -2.91 -10.22 -1.21
N ASN A 29 -2.79 -9.10 -1.95
CA ASN A 29 -2.87 -9.10 -3.40
C ASN A 29 -1.80 -10.04 -4.01
N TYR A 30 -0.56 -9.92 -3.55
CA TYR A 30 0.50 -10.84 -3.98
C TYR A 30 0.19 -12.29 -3.62
N TYR A 31 -0.26 -12.56 -2.40
CA TYR A 31 -0.52 -13.93 -1.97
C TYR A 31 -1.67 -14.58 -2.74
N ARG A 32 -2.74 -13.81 -3.06
CA ARG A 32 -3.84 -14.30 -3.92
C ARG A 32 -3.35 -14.68 -5.32
N ALA A 33 -2.46 -13.87 -5.91
CA ALA A 33 -1.98 -14.03 -7.28
C ALA A 33 -0.81 -15.03 -7.43
N MET A 34 -0.08 -15.34 -6.34
CA MET A 34 1.08 -16.23 -6.39
C MET A 34 0.71 -17.69 -6.71
N ASN A 35 1.60 -18.40 -7.41
CA ASN A 35 1.51 -19.85 -7.58
C ASN A 35 1.88 -20.57 -6.27
N LYS A 36 0.85 -21.07 -5.58
CA LYS A 36 0.95 -21.72 -4.26
C LYS A 36 1.51 -23.14 -4.31
N ASP A 37 1.55 -23.79 -5.48
CA ASP A 37 2.22 -25.07 -5.68
C ASP A 37 3.76 -24.93 -5.65
N LYS A 38 4.29 -23.74 -5.96
CA LYS A 38 5.73 -23.43 -5.92
C LYS A 38 6.15 -22.81 -4.59
N ILE A 39 5.44 -21.74 -4.18
CA ILE A 39 5.75 -20.97 -2.96
C ILE A 39 4.49 -20.85 -2.11
N GLN A 40 4.60 -21.24 -0.85
CA GLN A 40 3.54 -21.05 0.15
C GLN A 40 3.98 -20.00 1.16
N LEU A 41 3.11 -19.02 1.43
CA LEU A 41 3.39 -18.00 2.43
C LEU A 41 2.75 -18.35 3.78
N ASP A 42 3.53 -18.16 4.83
CA ASP A 42 3.06 -18.16 6.22
C ASP A 42 3.31 -16.78 6.84
N PHE A 43 2.53 -16.43 7.85
CA PHE A 43 2.53 -15.08 8.37
C PHE A 43 2.71 -15.05 9.89
N ILE A 44 3.57 -14.14 10.36
CA ILE A 44 3.59 -13.68 11.75
C ILE A 44 3.00 -12.27 11.78
N PHE A 45 2.01 -12.03 12.62
CA PHE A 45 1.47 -10.71 12.92
C PHE A 45 1.88 -10.26 14.32
N ASP A 46 2.26 -8.97 14.42
CA ASP A 46 2.61 -8.31 15.65
C ASP A 46 1.34 -7.93 16.42
N GLY A 47 1.09 -8.58 17.55
CA GLY A 47 -0.13 -8.46 18.33
C GLY A 47 -1.18 -9.55 18.06
N TYR A 48 -2.26 -9.53 18.87
CA TYR A 48 -3.29 -10.59 18.90
C TYR A 48 -4.64 -10.15 18.32
N HIS A 49 -4.67 -9.14 17.47
CA HIS A 49 -5.91 -8.65 16.86
C HIS A 49 -6.42 -9.63 15.79
N GLU A 50 -7.72 -9.89 15.80
CA GLU A 50 -8.39 -10.65 14.75
C GLU A 50 -8.72 -9.73 13.56
N THR A 51 -8.63 -10.29 12.37
CA THR A 51 -8.89 -9.56 11.12
C THR A 51 -9.57 -10.47 10.09
N ILE A 52 -10.12 -9.85 9.05
CA ILE A 52 -10.74 -10.55 7.91
C ILE A 52 -9.78 -11.56 7.24
N ILE A 53 -8.48 -11.28 7.27
CA ILE A 53 -7.46 -12.15 6.65
C ILE A 53 -7.17 -13.41 7.48
N ASP A 54 -7.61 -13.49 8.73
CA ASP A 54 -7.41 -14.65 9.61
C ASP A 54 -8.08 -15.94 9.08
N ASN A 55 -9.16 -15.81 8.31
CA ASN A 55 -9.81 -16.93 7.64
C ASN A 55 -9.28 -17.13 6.21
N GLU A 56 -8.93 -16.06 5.51
CA GLU A 56 -8.51 -16.13 4.12
C GLU A 56 -7.16 -16.84 3.94
N ILE A 57 -6.18 -16.53 4.79
CA ILE A 57 -4.84 -17.11 4.71
C ILE A 57 -4.85 -18.63 4.89
N PRO A 58 -5.52 -19.22 5.91
CA PRO A 58 -5.63 -20.67 6.06
C PRO A 58 -6.35 -21.35 4.89
N ASN A 59 -7.41 -20.73 4.35
CA ASN A 59 -8.13 -21.25 3.19
C ASN A 59 -7.25 -21.35 1.93
N MET A 60 -6.19 -20.52 1.85
CA MET A 60 -5.19 -20.60 0.80
C MET A 60 -3.98 -21.50 1.16
N GLY A 61 -4.02 -22.22 2.28
CA GLY A 61 -2.98 -23.15 2.74
C GLY A 61 -1.84 -22.53 3.55
N GLY A 62 -1.93 -21.22 3.86
CA GLY A 62 -0.99 -20.49 4.70
C GLY A 62 -1.25 -20.70 6.19
N LYS A 63 -0.23 -20.46 7.01
CA LYS A 63 -0.33 -20.48 8.48
C LYS A 63 -0.24 -19.06 9.02
N ILE A 64 -0.97 -18.80 10.10
CA ILE A 64 -0.93 -17.55 10.85
C ILE A 64 -0.36 -17.83 12.23
N TYR A 65 0.61 -17.00 12.61
CA TYR A 65 1.15 -16.96 13.97
C TYR A 65 0.96 -15.55 14.52
N LYS A 66 0.38 -15.45 15.69
CA LYS A 66 0.24 -14.18 16.43
C LYS A 66 1.24 -14.17 17.58
N VAL A 67 2.05 -13.13 17.63
CA VAL A 67 3.09 -12.97 18.64
C VAL A 67 2.82 -11.73 19.49
N GLU A 68 3.45 -11.67 20.66
CA GLU A 68 3.42 -10.47 21.51
C GLU A 68 3.91 -9.27 20.71
N SER A 69 3.24 -8.12 20.88
CA SER A 69 3.69 -6.90 20.21
C SER A 69 5.08 -6.48 20.70
N TYR A 70 5.95 -6.10 19.75
CA TYR A 70 7.27 -5.56 20.08
C TYR A 70 7.18 -4.27 20.93
N THR A 71 6.07 -3.53 20.85
CA THR A 71 5.80 -2.33 21.66
C THR A 71 5.45 -2.67 23.10
N SER A 72 4.85 -3.85 23.33
CA SER A 72 4.53 -4.38 24.66
C SER A 72 5.73 -5.08 25.28
N SER A 73 6.35 -6.02 24.56
CA SER A 73 7.54 -6.73 25.01
C SER A 73 8.39 -7.23 23.84
N MET A 74 9.41 -6.45 23.49
CA MET A 74 10.33 -6.77 22.40
C MET A 74 11.02 -8.14 22.59
N TRP A 75 11.48 -8.45 23.80
CA TRP A 75 12.18 -9.72 24.09
C TRP A 75 11.25 -10.93 23.96
N LYS A 76 10.01 -10.81 24.43
CA LYS A 76 9.02 -11.88 24.32
C LYS A 76 8.64 -12.11 22.84
N SER A 77 8.41 -11.03 22.08
CA SER A 77 8.18 -11.09 20.65
C SER A 77 9.33 -11.80 19.91
N MET A 78 10.58 -11.37 20.13
CA MET A 78 11.75 -11.98 19.49
C MET A 78 11.89 -13.47 19.85
N ARG A 79 11.65 -13.85 21.10
CA ARG A 79 11.70 -15.26 21.55
C ARG A 79 10.64 -16.12 20.85
N GLN A 80 9.42 -15.58 20.70
CA GLN A 80 8.33 -16.28 19.99
C GLN A 80 8.66 -16.43 18.49
N VAL A 81 9.13 -15.38 17.83
CA VAL A 81 9.59 -15.40 16.44
C VAL A 81 10.72 -16.44 16.25
N TYR A 82 11.73 -16.45 17.13
CA TYR A 82 12.80 -17.45 17.12
C TYR A 82 12.24 -18.88 17.20
N LYS A 83 11.32 -19.15 18.14
CA LYS A 83 10.74 -20.47 18.35
C LYS A 83 9.94 -20.92 17.11
N ILE A 84 9.10 -20.05 16.55
CA ILE A 84 8.30 -20.35 15.35
C ILE A 84 9.23 -20.73 14.17
N ILE A 85 10.30 -19.96 13.93
CA ILE A 85 11.23 -20.21 12.83
C ILE A 85 11.97 -21.53 13.04
N LYS A 86 12.46 -21.79 14.25
CA LYS A 86 13.23 -22.98 14.59
C LYS A 86 12.38 -24.26 14.52
N ASP A 87 11.21 -24.25 15.14
CA ASP A 87 10.32 -25.41 15.24
C ASP A 87 9.77 -25.82 13.85
N ASN A 88 9.48 -24.84 12.98
CA ASN A 88 8.98 -25.08 11.63
C ASN A 88 10.09 -25.10 10.55
N LYS A 89 11.36 -24.93 10.92
CA LYS A 89 12.55 -24.99 10.04
C LYS A 89 12.48 -24.02 8.84
N TYR A 90 11.93 -22.81 9.05
CA TYR A 90 11.85 -21.81 7.97
C TYR A 90 13.24 -21.39 7.51
N GLN A 91 13.52 -21.55 6.21
CA GLN A 91 14.79 -21.18 5.59
C GLN A 91 14.75 -19.76 5.01
N ILE A 92 13.58 -19.28 4.59
CA ILE A 92 13.36 -17.93 4.08
C ILE A 92 12.43 -17.17 5.01
N VAL A 93 12.91 -16.05 5.52
CA VAL A 93 12.15 -15.11 6.37
C VAL A 93 12.16 -13.73 5.72
N HIS A 94 10.99 -13.15 5.48
CA HIS A 94 10.81 -11.85 4.85
C HIS A 94 10.06 -10.90 5.80
N SER A 95 10.76 -9.93 6.35
CA SER A 95 10.19 -8.96 7.30
C SER A 95 9.75 -7.66 6.60
N HIS A 96 8.52 -7.25 6.87
CA HIS A 96 7.88 -6.04 6.35
C HIS A 96 7.78 -4.92 7.41
N MET A 97 8.61 -4.98 8.45
CA MET A 97 8.57 -4.04 9.58
C MET A 97 9.48 -2.81 9.40
N ASN A 98 9.89 -2.50 8.18
CA ASN A 98 10.77 -1.36 7.88
C ASN A 98 12.06 -1.42 8.74
N ALA A 99 12.47 -0.31 9.37
CA ALA A 99 13.66 -0.27 10.25
C ALA A 99 13.54 -1.23 11.47
N LEU A 100 12.32 -1.55 11.93
CA LEU A 100 12.09 -2.50 13.03
C LEU A 100 12.38 -3.95 12.63
N SER A 101 12.58 -4.26 11.35
CA SER A 101 13.00 -5.58 10.85
C SER A 101 14.30 -6.09 11.49
N VAL A 102 15.08 -5.21 12.09
CA VAL A 102 16.31 -5.54 12.87
C VAL A 102 16.02 -6.62 13.92
N PHE A 103 14.92 -6.50 14.67
CA PHE A 103 14.56 -7.42 15.76
C PHE A 103 14.16 -8.81 15.27
N PRO A 104 13.12 -8.97 14.41
CA PRO A 104 12.74 -10.28 13.94
C PRO A 104 13.79 -10.95 13.07
N LEU A 105 14.60 -10.19 12.30
CA LEU A 105 15.67 -10.77 11.50
C LEU A 105 16.90 -11.18 12.36
N CYS A 106 17.14 -10.55 13.52
CA CYS A 106 18.06 -11.05 14.53
C CYS A 106 17.59 -12.42 15.05
N ALA A 107 16.33 -12.55 15.44
CA ALA A 107 15.74 -13.81 15.88
C ALA A 107 15.82 -14.88 14.78
N ALA A 108 15.56 -14.52 13.51
CA ALA A 108 15.67 -15.40 12.36
C ALA A 108 17.11 -15.90 12.12
N LYS A 109 18.12 -15.02 12.28
CA LYS A 109 19.54 -15.40 12.21
C LYS A 109 19.89 -16.44 13.28
N LEU A 110 19.49 -16.19 14.52
CA LEU A 110 19.75 -17.10 15.65
C LEU A 110 19.02 -18.44 15.47
N ALA A 111 17.82 -18.44 14.87
CA ALA A 111 17.06 -19.65 14.57
C ALA A 111 17.60 -20.45 13.37
N GLY A 112 18.60 -19.93 12.64
CA GLY A 112 19.27 -20.63 11.54
C GLY A 112 18.64 -20.38 10.15
N ALA A 113 17.73 -19.43 9.98
CA ALA A 113 17.21 -19.06 8.66
C ALA A 113 18.33 -18.58 7.74
N LYS A 114 18.45 -19.19 6.56
CA LYS A 114 19.53 -18.91 5.60
C LYS A 114 19.30 -17.60 4.85
N VAL A 115 18.07 -17.35 4.43
CA VAL A 115 17.65 -16.16 3.68
C VAL A 115 16.80 -15.28 4.60
N ARG A 116 17.25 -14.04 4.82
CA ARG A 116 16.61 -13.05 5.68
C ARG A 116 16.46 -11.75 4.92
N ILE A 117 15.24 -11.43 4.51
CA ILE A 117 14.92 -10.28 3.66
C ILE A 117 14.33 -9.16 4.53
N ALA A 118 14.91 -7.98 4.46
CA ALA A 118 14.33 -6.76 5.05
C ALA A 118 13.61 -5.96 3.96
N SER A 119 12.32 -5.70 4.15
CA SER A 119 11.52 -4.84 3.26
C SER A 119 11.24 -3.48 3.87
N ASN A 120 11.33 -2.44 3.05
CA ASN A 120 10.95 -1.09 3.42
C ASN A 120 9.77 -0.56 2.59
N HIS A 121 8.73 -0.05 3.26
CA HIS A 121 7.48 0.43 2.67
C HIS A 121 7.21 1.91 2.95
N SER A 122 8.04 2.57 3.78
CA SER A 122 7.84 3.96 4.18
C SER A 122 9.15 4.64 4.55
N THR A 123 9.09 5.97 4.64
CA THR A 123 10.20 6.80 5.14
C THR A 123 9.90 7.33 6.55
N ALA A 124 10.74 8.22 7.06
CA ALA A 124 10.47 8.95 8.28
C ALA A 124 9.25 9.88 8.11
N THR A 125 8.38 9.90 9.10
CA THR A 125 7.11 10.64 9.06
C THR A 125 7.25 11.93 9.88
N LYS A 126 7.00 13.08 9.25
CA LYS A 126 6.86 14.35 9.98
C LYS A 126 5.63 14.24 10.91
N GLY A 127 5.78 14.57 12.20
CA GLY A 127 4.68 14.50 13.18
C GLY A 127 4.73 13.32 14.15
N GLU A 128 5.49 12.23 13.87
CA GLU A 128 5.69 11.12 14.80
C GLU A 128 7.12 11.11 15.37
N ILE A 129 7.49 12.12 16.15
CA ILE A 129 8.87 12.39 16.57
C ILE A 129 9.53 11.17 17.25
N LYS A 130 8.86 10.53 18.22
CA LYS A 130 9.42 9.37 18.94
C LYS A 130 9.65 8.17 18.04
N LYS A 131 8.69 7.84 17.18
CA LYS A 131 8.80 6.72 16.22
C LYS A 131 9.85 7.02 15.14
N THR A 132 9.91 8.25 14.69
CA THR A 132 10.90 8.72 13.71
C THR A 132 12.31 8.64 14.26
N LEU A 133 12.54 9.06 15.51
CA LEU A 133 13.84 8.94 16.18
C LEU A 133 14.28 7.48 16.27
N LEU A 134 13.39 6.57 16.69
CA LEU A 134 13.68 5.15 16.74
C LEU A 134 14.05 4.59 15.35
N LYS A 135 13.32 4.98 14.30
CA LYS A 135 13.64 4.59 12.92
C LYS A 135 15.06 5.03 12.51
N TYR A 136 15.47 6.26 12.87
CA TYR A 136 16.83 6.75 12.57
C TYR A 136 17.90 5.99 13.35
N ILE A 137 17.67 5.67 14.63
CA ILE A 137 18.59 4.87 15.45
C ILE A 137 18.76 3.45 14.87
N LEU A 138 17.66 2.82 14.42
CA LEU A 138 17.70 1.45 13.91
C LEU A 138 18.18 1.35 12.45
N ARG A 139 18.08 2.41 11.68
CA ARG A 139 18.43 2.44 10.25
C ARG A 139 19.84 1.91 9.94
N PRO A 140 20.91 2.26 10.67
CA PRO A 140 22.25 1.71 10.43
C PRO A 140 22.31 0.19 10.58
N PHE A 141 21.47 -0.38 11.45
CA PHE A 141 21.43 -1.81 11.75
C PHE A 141 20.56 -2.62 10.80
N ALA A 142 19.79 -1.98 9.91
CA ALA A 142 18.87 -2.65 8.99
C ALA A 142 19.56 -3.72 8.11
N LYS A 143 20.87 -3.57 7.85
CA LYS A 143 21.69 -4.48 7.05
C LYS A 143 22.41 -5.57 7.87
N VAL A 144 22.45 -5.47 9.19
CA VAL A 144 23.29 -6.35 10.04
C VAL A 144 22.77 -7.78 10.10
N PHE A 145 21.46 -7.95 10.17
CA PHE A 145 20.82 -9.26 10.29
C PHE A 145 20.16 -9.74 9.00
N SER A 146 19.92 -8.85 8.04
CA SER A 146 19.40 -9.20 6.72
C SER A 146 20.51 -9.68 5.79
N THR A 147 20.15 -10.62 4.91
CA THR A 147 21.02 -11.11 3.82
C THR A 147 20.64 -10.48 2.48
N HIS A 148 19.38 -10.06 2.36
CA HIS A 148 18.80 -9.46 1.17
C HIS A 148 17.91 -8.28 1.54
N TYR A 149 17.72 -7.37 0.61
CA TYR A 149 16.98 -6.12 0.80
C TYR A 149 15.87 -5.98 -0.23
N ALA A 150 14.71 -5.50 0.20
CA ALA A 150 13.61 -5.17 -0.68
C ALA A 150 13.00 -3.81 -0.34
N ALA A 151 12.38 -3.15 -1.32
CA ALA A 151 11.67 -1.89 -1.10
C ALA A 151 10.51 -1.75 -2.09
N CYS A 152 9.43 -1.06 -1.68
CA CYS A 152 8.29 -0.82 -2.56
C CYS A 152 8.56 0.28 -3.60
N SER A 153 9.55 1.15 -3.35
CA SER A 153 9.89 2.29 -4.19
C SER A 153 11.37 2.62 -4.07
N GLN A 154 11.89 3.36 -5.04
CA GLN A 154 13.28 3.85 -5.01
C GLN A 154 13.51 4.76 -3.80
N HIS A 155 12.56 5.64 -3.51
CA HIS A 155 12.61 6.53 -2.36
C HIS A 155 12.68 5.76 -1.03
N ALA A 156 11.83 4.75 -0.85
CA ALA A 156 11.87 3.88 0.33
C ALA A 156 13.19 3.11 0.43
N GLY A 157 13.69 2.59 -0.70
CA GLY A 157 14.98 1.89 -0.77
C GLY A 157 16.16 2.79 -0.36
N TYR A 158 16.22 3.99 -0.92
CA TYR A 158 17.25 4.98 -0.58
C TYR A 158 17.23 5.36 0.91
N TRP A 159 16.03 5.53 1.44
CA TRP A 159 15.89 5.90 2.85
C TRP A 159 16.43 4.82 3.80
N LEU A 160 16.12 3.54 3.62
CA LEU A 160 16.54 2.50 4.57
C LEU A 160 17.91 1.91 4.24
N PHE A 161 18.18 1.63 2.96
CA PHE A 161 19.37 0.89 2.53
C PHE A 161 20.47 1.77 1.92
N GLY A 162 20.18 3.05 1.68
CA GLY A 162 21.08 4.03 1.09
C GLY A 162 21.16 3.94 -0.44
N LYS A 163 21.39 5.10 -1.07
CA LYS A 163 21.46 5.24 -2.53
C LYS A 163 22.44 4.24 -3.18
N LYS A 164 23.67 4.15 -2.64
CA LYS A 164 24.70 3.23 -3.15
C LYS A 164 24.27 1.76 -3.23
N SER A 165 23.42 1.29 -2.28
CA SER A 165 22.92 -0.11 -2.32
C SER A 165 21.88 -0.31 -3.41
N CYS A 166 21.01 0.66 -3.61
CA CYS A 166 19.98 0.62 -4.64
C CYS A 166 20.56 0.72 -6.05
N ASP A 167 21.48 1.68 -6.26
CA ASP A 167 22.11 1.92 -7.56
C ASP A 167 23.01 0.73 -8.02
N LYS A 168 23.53 -0.05 -7.06
CA LYS A 168 24.25 -1.30 -7.34
C LYS A 168 23.33 -2.51 -7.60
N GLY A 169 22.03 -2.34 -7.58
CA GLY A 169 21.06 -3.44 -7.78
C GLY A 169 20.95 -4.41 -6.59
N ASN A 170 21.47 -4.06 -5.40
CA ASN A 170 21.40 -4.91 -4.22
C ASN A 170 20.02 -4.92 -3.54
N VAL A 171 19.10 -4.05 -3.98
CA VAL A 171 17.74 -3.94 -3.44
C VAL A 171 16.75 -4.41 -4.50
N LYS A 172 15.97 -5.44 -4.19
CA LYS A 172 14.85 -5.88 -5.03
C LYS A 172 13.69 -4.91 -4.87
N PHE A 173 13.29 -4.25 -5.93
CA PHE A 173 12.08 -3.43 -5.90
C PHE A 173 10.86 -4.35 -6.11
N ILE A 174 9.94 -4.33 -5.13
CA ILE A 174 8.67 -5.06 -5.15
C ILE A 174 7.58 -4.00 -5.14
N LYS A 175 7.04 -3.70 -6.31
CA LYS A 175 6.04 -2.64 -6.50
C LYS A 175 4.73 -2.96 -5.76
N ASN A 176 3.97 -1.93 -5.43
CA ASN A 176 2.63 -2.10 -4.86
C ASN A 176 1.63 -2.39 -6.01
N ALA A 177 1.77 -3.59 -6.60
CA ALA A 177 0.99 -4.00 -7.75
C ALA A 177 -0.48 -4.30 -7.41
N ILE A 178 -1.35 -4.08 -8.38
CA ILE A 178 -2.81 -4.24 -8.26
C ILE A 178 -3.35 -5.14 -9.37
N ASP A 179 -4.56 -5.64 -9.18
CA ASP A 179 -5.30 -6.42 -10.18
C ASP A 179 -5.84 -5.47 -11.27
N LEU A 180 -5.10 -5.34 -12.35
CA LEU A 180 -5.41 -4.37 -13.41
C LEU A 180 -6.76 -4.67 -14.08
N ASP A 181 -7.23 -5.92 -14.11
CA ASP A 181 -8.52 -6.26 -14.70
C ASP A 181 -9.68 -5.69 -13.87
N LYS A 182 -9.55 -5.69 -12.54
CA LYS A 182 -10.53 -5.05 -11.65
C LYS A 182 -10.54 -3.52 -11.76
N TYR A 183 -9.40 -2.93 -12.11
CA TYR A 183 -9.25 -1.48 -12.21
C TYR A 183 -9.39 -0.96 -13.65
N THR A 184 -9.61 -1.80 -14.66
CA THR A 184 -9.93 -1.34 -16.01
C THR A 184 -11.23 -0.55 -16.01
N PHE A 185 -11.23 0.65 -16.63
CA PHE A 185 -12.42 1.50 -16.67
C PHE A 185 -13.59 0.82 -17.40
N SER A 186 -14.77 0.85 -16.80
CA SER A 186 -16.02 0.33 -17.33
C SER A 186 -17.15 1.34 -17.15
N THR A 187 -17.77 1.72 -18.24
CA THR A 187 -18.96 2.60 -18.24
C THR A 187 -20.13 1.98 -17.47
N ASP A 188 -20.28 0.65 -17.53
CA ASP A 188 -21.38 -0.06 -16.86
C ASP A 188 -21.18 -0.06 -15.34
N ILE A 189 -19.95 -0.36 -14.87
CA ILE A 189 -19.62 -0.30 -13.44
C ILE A 189 -19.77 1.14 -12.95
N ARG A 190 -19.29 2.13 -13.72
CA ARG A 190 -19.47 3.55 -13.38
C ARG A 190 -20.94 3.90 -13.18
N LYS A 191 -21.80 3.56 -14.15
CA LYS A 191 -23.23 3.83 -14.07
C LYS A 191 -23.85 3.17 -12.84
N GLN A 192 -23.58 1.89 -12.63
CA GLN A 192 -24.07 1.14 -11.47
C GLN A 192 -23.67 1.79 -10.14
N VAL A 193 -22.38 2.16 -9.98
CA VAL A 193 -21.91 2.76 -8.72
C VAL A 193 -22.45 4.16 -8.52
N GLN A 194 -22.62 4.95 -9.59
CA GLN A 194 -23.24 6.26 -9.50
C GLN A 194 -24.73 6.16 -9.08
N GLU A 195 -25.44 5.12 -9.55
CA GLU A 195 -26.80 4.82 -9.11
C GLU A 195 -26.86 4.41 -7.64
N GLU A 196 -25.99 3.48 -7.22
CA GLU A 196 -25.89 3.02 -5.83
C GLU A 196 -25.61 4.18 -4.84
N LEU A 197 -24.84 5.16 -5.27
CA LEU A 197 -24.46 6.31 -4.45
C LEU A 197 -25.40 7.54 -4.61
N GLY A 198 -26.36 7.51 -5.53
CA GLY A 198 -27.26 8.62 -5.82
C GLY A 198 -26.55 9.86 -6.38
N VAL A 199 -25.52 9.65 -7.21
CA VAL A 199 -24.69 10.73 -7.76
C VAL A 199 -24.73 10.83 -9.29
N GLN A 200 -25.75 10.25 -9.93
CA GLN A 200 -25.92 10.31 -11.38
C GLN A 200 -26.06 11.76 -11.85
N GLY A 201 -25.37 12.07 -12.96
CA GLY A 201 -25.41 13.39 -13.58
C GLY A 201 -24.70 14.49 -12.80
N LYS A 202 -24.07 14.16 -11.65
CA LYS A 202 -23.23 15.10 -10.90
C LYS A 202 -21.78 15.00 -11.32
N PHE A 203 -21.04 16.09 -11.14
CA PHE A 203 -19.59 16.10 -11.22
C PHE A 203 -19.02 15.52 -9.90
N VAL A 204 -18.41 14.34 -9.98
CA VAL A 204 -18.00 13.57 -8.81
C VAL A 204 -16.53 13.77 -8.51
N ILE A 205 -16.23 14.43 -7.41
CA ILE A 205 -14.89 14.54 -6.84
C ILE A 205 -14.69 13.45 -5.80
N GLY A 206 -13.55 12.77 -5.81
CA GLY A 206 -13.31 11.69 -4.86
C GLY A 206 -11.98 11.80 -4.13
N HIS A 207 -11.96 11.28 -2.91
CA HIS A 207 -10.75 11.02 -2.14
C HIS A 207 -10.88 9.68 -1.40
N ALA A 208 -9.78 8.93 -1.33
CA ALA A 208 -9.71 7.72 -0.52
C ALA A 208 -8.43 7.72 0.32
N GLY A 209 -8.60 7.61 1.64
CA GLY A 209 -7.48 7.61 2.57
C GLY A 209 -7.90 7.70 4.03
N ARG A 210 -6.96 7.38 4.91
CA ARG A 210 -7.17 7.51 6.36
C ARG A 210 -7.36 8.99 6.74
N PHE A 211 -8.37 9.30 7.55
CA PHE A 211 -8.58 10.65 8.09
C PHE A 211 -7.50 11.00 9.12
N ALA A 212 -6.34 11.40 8.61
CA ALA A 212 -5.15 11.76 9.38
C ALA A 212 -4.49 13.01 8.78
N TYR A 213 -3.65 13.67 9.57
CA TYR A 213 -2.93 14.89 9.16
C TYR A 213 -2.28 14.76 7.78
N GLN A 214 -1.63 13.63 7.53
CA GLN A 214 -0.94 13.32 6.28
C GLN A 214 -1.79 13.58 5.02
N LYS A 215 -3.08 13.22 5.06
CA LYS A 215 -3.99 13.24 3.90
C LYS A 215 -4.63 14.60 3.63
N ASN A 216 -4.50 15.54 4.57
CA ASN A 216 -4.94 16.94 4.40
C ASN A 216 -6.43 17.10 4.00
N HIS A 217 -7.32 16.36 4.68
CA HIS A 217 -8.76 16.40 4.38
C HIS A 217 -9.37 17.80 4.54
N LYS A 218 -8.80 18.63 5.42
CA LYS A 218 -9.23 20.02 5.57
C LYS A 218 -9.12 20.79 4.26
N PHE A 219 -7.97 20.69 3.59
CA PHE A 219 -7.75 21.35 2.30
C PHE A 219 -8.64 20.74 1.19
N ILE A 220 -8.92 19.43 1.23
CA ILE A 220 -9.89 18.81 0.31
C ILE A 220 -11.27 19.49 0.42
N VAL A 221 -11.75 19.71 1.65
CA VAL A 221 -13.04 20.39 1.88
C VAL A 221 -12.97 21.88 1.50
N GLU A 222 -11.84 22.54 1.69
CA GLU A 222 -11.62 23.92 1.24
C GLU A 222 -11.70 24.03 -0.29
N VAL A 223 -10.98 23.19 -1.03
CA VAL A 223 -11.05 23.12 -2.50
C VAL A 223 -12.47 22.82 -2.98
N PHE A 224 -13.13 21.84 -2.33
CA PHE A 224 -14.49 21.47 -2.70
C PHE A 224 -15.48 22.61 -2.47
N ALA A 225 -15.33 23.39 -1.40
CA ALA A 225 -16.15 24.59 -1.16
C ALA A 225 -16.01 25.63 -2.27
N GLU A 226 -14.79 25.84 -2.80
CA GLU A 226 -14.58 26.74 -3.94
C GLU A 226 -15.20 26.18 -5.24
N ILE A 227 -15.16 24.86 -5.44
CA ILE A 227 -15.83 24.21 -6.59
C ILE A 227 -17.34 24.44 -6.53
N VAL A 228 -17.97 24.22 -5.35
CA VAL A 228 -19.43 24.39 -5.17
C VAL A 228 -19.87 25.81 -5.46
N LYS A 229 -19.08 26.85 -5.11
CA LYS A 229 -19.40 28.25 -5.43
C LYS A 229 -19.51 28.52 -6.94
N LYS A 230 -18.69 27.80 -7.74
CA LYS A 230 -18.58 28.01 -9.19
C LYS A 230 -19.44 27.03 -9.99
N TYR A 231 -19.68 25.83 -9.45
CA TYR A 231 -20.45 24.77 -10.08
C TYR A 231 -21.21 23.93 -9.03
N ASP A 232 -22.51 24.21 -8.89
CA ASP A 232 -23.33 23.64 -7.82
C ASP A 232 -23.66 22.14 -8.01
N ASN A 233 -23.73 21.67 -9.27
CA ASN A 233 -24.08 20.26 -9.57
C ASN A 233 -22.86 19.32 -9.37
N THR A 234 -22.34 19.32 -8.16
CA THR A 234 -21.14 18.54 -7.79
C THR A 234 -21.31 17.81 -6.45
N VAL A 235 -20.52 16.76 -6.23
CA VAL A 235 -20.49 15.97 -5.00
C VAL A 235 -19.08 15.54 -4.67
N LEU A 236 -18.77 15.49 -3.37
CA LEU A 236 -17.48 14.96 -2.85
C LEU A 236 -17.70 13.62 -2.17
N LEU A 237 -16.99 12.60 -2.62
CA LEU A 237 -16.95 11.26 -2.01
C LEU A 237 -15.68 11.13 -1.16
N LEU A 238 -15.83 10.83 0.13
CA LEU A 238 -14.73 10.62 1.06
C LEU A 238 -14.74 9.18 1.57
N ALA A 239 -13.84 8.33 1.06
CA ALA A 239 -13.70 6.95 1.49
C ALA A 239 -12.56 6.81 2.52
N GLY A 240 -12.84 6.18 3.64
CA GLY A 240 -11.90 5.93 4.73
C GLY A 240 -12.48 6.28 6.10
N ASP A 241 -11.62 6.11 7.11
CA ASP A 241 -11.89 6.47 8.51
C ASP A 241 -10.60 6.93 9.19
N GLY A 242 -10.69 7.51 10.37
CA GLY A 242 -9.52 7.93 11.14
C GLY A 242 -9.80 9.02 12.17
N PRO A 243 -8.78 9.38 12.97
CA PRO A 243 -8.95 10.25 14.14
C PRO A 243 -9.44 11.67 13.81
N LEU A 244 -9.22 12.16 12.59
CA LEU A 244 -9.65 13.50 12.19
C LEU A 244 -11.05 13.54 11.56
N LYS A 245 -11.72 12.38 11.39
CA LYS A 245 -13.05 12.34 10.74
C LYS A 245 -14.08 13.25 11.43
N PRO A 246 -14.22 13.26 12.79
CA PRO A 246 -15.18 14.13 13.46
C PRO A 246 -14.90 15.63 13.23
N GLU A 247 -13.63 16.02 13.11
CA GLU A 247 -13.24 17.39 12.80
C GLU A 247 -13.66 17.76 11.36
N ILE A 248 -13.45 16.86 10.41
CA ILE A 248 -13.80 17.09 8.99
C ILE A 248 -15.33 17.16 8.82
N GLU A 249 -16.09 16.30 9.51
CA GLU A 249 -17.56 16.37 9.53
C GLU A 249 -18.06 17.72 10.06
N ARG A 250 -17.42 18.24 11.13
CA ARG A 250 -17.72 19.58 11.66
C ARG A 250 -17.43 20.68 10.63
N ILE A 251 -16.28 20.64 9.95
CA ILE A 251 -15.91 21.62 8.92
C ILE A 251 -16.90 21.60 7.74
N VAL A 252 -17.30 20.42 7.30
CA VAL A 252 -18.32 20.25 6.25
C VAL A 252 -19.64 20.93 6.65
N LYS A 253 -20.08 20.73 7.90
CA LYS A 253 -21.30 21.36 8.43
C LYS A 253 -21.16 22.90 8.52
N GLU A 254 -20.05 23.41 9.03
CA GLU A 254 -19.79 24.85 9.14
C GLU A 254 -19.76 25.56 7.78
N LYS A 255 -19.36 24.83 6.72
CA LYS A 255 -19.37 25.33 5.34
C LYS A 255 -20.70 25.10 4.60
N ASN A 256 -21.73 24.55 5.26
CA ASN A 256 -23.04 24.21 4.68
C ASN A 256 -22.93 23.25 3.46
N LEU A 257 -22.06 22.24 3.56
CA LEU A 257 -21.80 21.27 2.48
C LEU A 257 -22.39 19.86 2.76
N ASN A 258 -23.25 19.70 3.79
CA ASN A 258 -23.75 18.39 4.23
C ASN A 258 -24.42 17.60 3.09
N ASP A 259 -25.19 18.29 2.24
CA ASP A 259 -25.93 17.65 1.14
C ASP A 259 -25.05 17.33 -0.07
N LYS A 260 -23.78 17.73 -0.05
CA LYS A 260 -22.82 17.58 -1.16
C LYS A 260 -21.61 16.74 -0.81
N VAL A 261 -21.44 16.32 0.45
CA VAL A 261 -20.32 15.47 0.89
C VAL A 261 -20.85 14.14 1.40
N ILE A 262 -20.39 13.04 0.81
CA ILE A 262 -20.76 11.69 1.19
C ILE A 262 -19.55 10.99 1.84
N PHE A 263 -19.69 10.67 3.13
CA PHE A 263 -18.72 9.89 3.88
C PHE A 263 -19.00 8.40 3.69
N LEU A 264 -18.17 7.69 2.93
CA LEU A 264 -18.36 6.29 2.55
C LEU A 264 -17.87 5.30 3.62
N GLY A 265 -17.13 5.77 4.65
CA GLY A 265 -16.48 4.89 5.62
C GLY A 265 -15.38 4.04 4.98
N ILE A 266 -15.00 2.96 5.67
CA ILE A 266 -14.02 2.00 5.16
C ILE A 266 -14.68 1.13 4.08
N ARG A 267 -14.07 1.08 2.89
CA ARG A 267 -14.57 0.35 1.73
C ARG A 267 -13.56 -0.70 1.28
N ASN A 268 -14.03 -1.89 0.94
CA ASN A 268 -13.22 -2.97 0.36
C ASN A 268 -13.30 -3.00 -1.18
N ASP A 269 -14.16 -2.17 -1.75
CA ASP A 269 -14.46 -2.08 -3.19
C ASP A 269 -14.05 -0.73 -3.78
N ILE A 270 -12.92 -0.19 -3.35
CA ILE A 270 -12.38 1.09 -3.87
C ILE A 270 -12.23 1.06 -5.39
N TYR A 271 -11.91 -0.11 -5.98
CA TYR A 271 -11.86 -0.29 -7.43
C TYR A 271 -13.20 0.02 -8.15
N ARG A 272 -14.35 -0.19 -7.48
CA ARG A 272 -15.68 0.22 -7.98
C ARG A 272 -15.92 1.71 -7.76
N ILE A 273 -15.60 2.21 -6.57
CA ILE A 273 -15.80 3.64 -6.22
C ILE A 273 -15.01 4.54 -7.17
N MET A 274 -13.76 4.17 -7.51
CA MET A 274 -12.93 4.91 -8.47
C MET A 274 -13.57 5.05 -9.86
N GLN A 275 -14.40 4.09 -10.29
CA GLN A 275 -15.11 4.17 -11.56
C GLN A 275 -16.11 5.34 -11.58
N ALA A 276 -16.75 5.64 -10.44
CA ALA A 276 -17.75 6.70 -10.32
C ALA A 276 -17.13 8.11 -10.29
N ILE A 277 -15.86 8.24 -9.92
CA ILE A 277 -15.16 9.50 -9.71
C ILE A 277 -14.74 10.13 -11.05
N ASP A 278 -15.00 11.43 -11.24
CA ASP A 278 -14.51 12.21 -12.37
C ASP A 278 -13.10 12.74 -12.11
N VAL A 279 -12.88 13.31 -10.94
CA VAL A 279 -11.58 13.83 -10.53
C VAL A 279 -11.24 13.32 -9.13
N PHE A 280 -10.04 12.76 -9.00
CA PHE A 280 -9.50 12.31 -7.71
C PHE A 280 -8.62 13.41 -7.11
N LEU A 281 -8.95 13.87 -5.90
CA LEU A 281 -8.26 14.96 -5.22
C LEU A 281 -7.37 14.39 -4.10
N PHE A 282 -6.05 14.61 -4.20
CA PHE A 282 -5.07 13.98 -3.31
C PHE A 282 -3.97 14.97 -2.85
N PRO A 283 -4.31 16.00 -2.04
CA PRO A 283 -3.39 17.03 -1.59
C PRO A 283 -2.62 16.62 -0.33
N SER A 284 -2.12 15.38 -0.28
CA SER A 284 -1.37 14.87 0.88
C SER A 284 -0.09 15.67 1.12
N PHE A 285 0.23 15.94 2.38
CA PHE A 285 1.48 16.61 2.74
C PHE A 285 2.72 15.79 2.39
N TYR A 286 2.63 14.46 2.48
CA TYR A 286 3.69 13.51 2.13
C TYR A 286 3.10 12.11 1.93
N GLU A 287 3.77 11.29 1.10
CA GLU A 287 3.41 9.89 0.88
C GLU A 287 4.65 8.99 0.85
N GLY A 288 4.47 7.73 1.21
CA GLY A 288 5.47 6.69 0.95
C GLY A 288 5.50 6.31 -0.52
N LEU A 289 4.34 5.91 -1.05
CA LEU A 289 4.12 5.65 -2.46
C LEU A 289 2.77 6.19 -2.95
N GLY A 290 1.74 6.27 -2.07
CA GLY A 290 0.42 6.74 -2.48
C GLY A 290 -0.35 5.73 -3.34
N ASN A 291 -0.53 4.51 -2.84
CA ASN A 291 -1.14 3.38 -3.58
C ASN A 291 -2.43 3.76 -4.31
N VAL A 292 -3.27 4.58 -3.68
CA VAL A 292 -4.55 5.00 -4.26
C VAL A 292 -4.39 5.82 -5.55
N ILE A 293 -3.25 6.49 -5.75
CA ILE A 293 -2.95 7.18 -7.02
C ILE A 293 -2.64 6.16 -8.12
N THR A 294 -2.00 5.04 -7.78
CA THR A 294 -1.83 3.92 -8.72
C THR A 294 -3.19 3.36 -9.15
N GLU A 295 -4.11 3.19 -8.20
CA GLU A 295 -5.49 2.73 -8.45
C GLU A 295 -6.27 3.73 -9.35
N ALA A 296 -6.17 5.03 -9.08
CA ALA A 296 -6.80 6.07 -9.88
C ALA A 296 -6.25 6.11 -11.32
N GLN A 297 -4.94 5.95 -11.51
CA GLN A 297 -4.31 5.86 -12.83
C GLN A 297 -4.77 4.63 -13.62
N ALA A 298 -4.97 3.50 -12.96
CA ALA A 298 -5.44 2.27 -13.60
C ALA A 298 -6.87 2.42 -14.15
N VAL A 299 -7.71 3.22 -13.48
CA VAL A 299 -9.08 3.57 -13.92
C VAL A 299 -9.09 4.79 -14.87
N SER A 300 -7.90 5.34 -15.18
CA SER A 300 -7.77 6.56 -15.99
C SER A 300 -8.51 7.76 -15.40
N THR A 301 -8.52 7.87 -14.06
CA THR A 301 -9.13 8.99 -13.36
C THR A 301 -8.12 10.13 -13.22
N VAL A 302 -8.49 11.32 -13.71
CA VAL A 302 -7.69 12.54 -13.53
C VAL A 302 -7.50 12.79 -12.04
N SER A 303 -6.23 12.90 -11.63
CA SER A 303 -5.84 12.99 -10.23
C SER A 303 -5.02 14.24 -9.98
N PHE A 304 -5.53 15.14 -9.16
CA PHE A 304 -4.79 16.31 -8.70
C PHE A 304 -4.04 15.96 -7.43
N VAL A 305 -2.71 16.01 -7.50
CA VAL A 305 -1.83 15.59 -6.41
C VAL A 305 -0.89 16.71 -5.99
N SER A 306 -0.53 16.75 -4.71
CA SER A 306 0.47 17.69 -4.22
C SER A 306 1.89 17.31 -4.63
N GLU A 307 2.83 18.23 -4.49
CA GLU A 307 4.28 18.00 -4.64
C GLU A 307 4.85 17.00 -3.61
N GLY A 308 4.12 16.69 -2.54
CA GLY A 308 4.49 15.67 -1.55
C GLY A 308 4.40 14.23 -2.04
N ILE A 309 3.93 14.01 -3.28
CA ILE A 309 3.81 12.71 -3.92
C ILE A 309 5.07 12.39 -4.73
N PRO A 310 5.70 11.22 -4.56
CA PRO A 310 6.89 10.83 -5.32
C PRO A 310 6.66 10.84 -6.83
N ASP A 311 7.59 11.40 -7.61
CA ASP A 311 7.49 11.46 -9.07
C ASP A 311 7.43 10.08 -9.72
N GLU A 312 8.04 9.06 -9.09
CA GLU A 312 8.04 7.69 -9.59
C GLU A 312 6.65 7.05 -9.77
N ILE A 313 5.60 7.65 -9.19
CA ILE A 313 4.21 7.18 -9.38
C ILE A 313 3.41 8.06 -10.35
N ARG A 314 4.00 9.09 -10.92
CA ARG A 314 3.36 9.99 -11.91
C ARG A 314 3.72 9.53 -13.32
N PHE A 315 3.22 8.38 -13.76
CA PHE A 315 3.62 7.79 -15.03
C PHE A 315 2.53 7.80 -16.11
N THR A 316 1.34 8.37 -15.81
CA THR A 316 0.29 8.62 -16.79
C THR A 316 -0.02 10.11 -16.91
N GLU A 317 -0.63 10.51 -18.02
CA GLU A 317 -1.13 11.87 -18.26
C GLU A 317 -2.26 12.28 -17.29
N TYR A 318 -2.81 11.33 -16.54
CA TYR A 318 -3.91 11.55 -15.59
C TYR A 318 -3.45 12.09 -14.23
N VAL A 319 -2.15 12.23 -13.97
CA VAL A 319 -1.64 12.76 -12.70
C VAL A 319 -1.12 14.17 -12.89
N ILE A 320 -1.83 15.12 -12.30
CA ILE A 320 -1.54 16.55 -12.37
C ILE A 320 -1.01 17.01 -11.03
N GLY A 321 0.24 17.51 -11.03
CA GLY A 321 0.86 18.06 -9.82
C GLY A 321 0.44 19.50 -9.56
N MET A 322 0.08 19.81 -8.32
CA MET A 322 -0.22 21.17 -7.83
C MET A 322 0.57 21.46 -6.56
N ASN A 323 0.91 22.73 -6.34
CA ASN A 323 1.63 23.11 -5.13
C ASN A 323 0.64 23.44 -3.99
N LEU A 324 0.90 22.92 -2.77
CA LEU A 324 0.08 23.21 -1.60
C LEU A 324 0.12 24.67 -1.13
N SER A 325 1.07 25.47 -1.61
CA SER A 325 1.09 26.92 -1.37
C SER A 325 0.08 27.69 -2.23
N GLN A 326 -0.45 27.07 -3.28
CA GLN A 326 -1.51 27.65 -4.10
C GLN A 326 -2.83 27.65 -3.32
N PRO A 327 -3.64 28.72 -3.43
CA PRO A 327 -4.92 28.79 -2.76
C PRO A 327 -5.90 27.72 -3.27
N ALA A 328 -6.87 27.35 -2.44
CA ALA A 328 -7.89 26.35 -2.77
C ALA A 328 -8.67 26.71 -4.05
N GLU A 329 -8.84 28.01 -4.32
CA GLU A 329 -9.49 28.51 -5.53
C GLU A 329 -8.76 28.11 -6.82
N GLU A 330 -7.43 28.19 -6.88
CA GLU A 330 -6.65 27.77 -8.05
C GLU A 330 -6.77 26.27 -8.30
N TRP A 331 -6.79 25.45 -7.24
CA TRP A 331 -7.07 24.03 -7.36
C TRP A 331 -8.47 23.77 -7.91
N ALA A 332 -9.47 24.52 -7.41
CA ALA A 332 -10.85 24.42 -7.88
C ALA A 332 -10.97 24.76 -9.37
N ASP A 333 -10.33 25.84 -9.82
CA ASP A 333 -10.34 26.25 -11.24
C ASP A 333 -9.70 25.19 -12.14
N ALA A 334 -8.57 24.64 -11.74
CA ALA A 334 -7.92 23.56 -12.47
C ALA A 334 -8.77 22.29 -12.56
N ILE A 335 -9.47 21.94 -11.48
CA ILE A 335 -10.37 20.77 -11.42
C ILE A 335 -11.60 20.98 -12.30
N LEU A 336 -12.19 22.18 -12.31
CA LEU A 336 -13.41 22.50 -13.05
C LEU A 336 -13.22 22.44 -14.58
N VAL A 337 -12.00 22.42 -15.10
CA VAL A 337 -11.72 22.14 -16.52
C VAL A 337 -12.30 20.79 -16.95
N TYR A 338 -12.44 19.85 -16.02
CA TYR A 338 -12.92 18.49 -16.28
C TYR A 338 -14.42 18.27 -15.97
N LYS A 339 -15.18 19.32 -15.61
CA LYS A 339 -16.59 19.20 -15.23
C LYS A 339 -17.52 18.66 -16.31
N ASP A 340 -17.18 18.88 -17.57
CA ASP A 340 -17.94 18.42 -18.73
C ASP A 340 -17.47 17.04 -19.26
N GLY A 341 -16.60 16.38 -18.47
CA GLY A 341 -16.04 15.07 -18.80
C GLY A 341 -14.76 15.10 -19.62
N TYR A 342 -14.15 13.94 -19.79
CA TYR A 342 -12.97 13.73 -20.62
C TYR A 342 -12.92 12.28 -21.13
N LYS A 343 -12.12 12.03 -22.18
CA LYS A 343 -11.94 10.69 -22.71
C LYS A 343 -10.94 9.91 -21.85
N ARG A 344 -11.37 8.84 -21.23
CA ARG A 344 -10.51 7.87 -20.53
C ARG A 344 -9.89 6.91 -21.54
N LYS A 345 -8.58 6.79 -21.53
CA LYS A 345 -7.82 5.84 -22.36
C LYS A 345 -7.48 4.62 -21.51
N ASP A 346 -7.34 3.47 -22.17
CA ASP A 346 -6.82 2.27 -21.48
C ASP A 346 -5.36 2.51 -21.05
N THR A 347 -5.10 2.38 -19.75
CA THR A 347 -3.78 2.54 -19.15
C THR A 347 -3.10 1.21 -18.81
N LYS A 348 -3.75 0.06 -19.09
CA LYS A 348 -3.27 -1.27 -18.69
C LYS A 348 -1.82 -1.52 -19.12
N LEU A 349 -1.48 -1.26 -20.38
CA LEU A 349 -0.12 -1.48 -20.90
C LEU A 349 0.93 -0.60 -20.20
N ILE A 350 0.62 0.67 -19.93
CA ILE A 350 1.56 1.55 -19.22
C ILE A 350 1.70 1.16 -17.76
N MET A 351 0.62 0.70 -17.11
CA MET A 351 0.64 0.16 -15.76
C MET A 351 1.52 -1.10 -15.67
N GLU A 352 1.36 -2.03 -16.61
CA GLU A 352 2.17 -3.25 -16.70
C GLU A 352 3.65 -2.94 -16.91
N LYS A 353 3.97 -2.03 -17.85
CA LYS A 353 5.35 -1.61 -18.14
C LYS A 353 6.03 -0.99 -16.91
N ASN A 354 5.26 -0.32 -16.05
CA ASN A 354 5.76 0.28 -14.81
C ASN A 354 5.74 -0.67 -13.61
N GLY A 355 5.42 -1.98 -13.79
CA GLY A 355 5.47 -2.99 -12.74
C GLY A 355 4.29 -2.97 -11.77
N TYR A 356 3.10 -2.58 -12.25
CA TYR A 356 1.89 -2.55 -11.41
C TYR A 356 0.87 -3.66 -11.73
N SER A 357 1.20 -4.62 -12.60
CA SER A 357 0.38 -5.82 -12.81
C SER A 357 0.66 -6.86 -11.71
N ILE A 358 -0.33 -7.16 -10.89
CA ILE A 358 -0.17 -8.13 -9.81
C ILE A 358 0.21 -9.54 -10.32
N GLU A 359 -0.30 -9.96 -11.46
CA GLU A 359 0.03 -11.26 -12.04
C GLU A 359 1.51 -11.37 -12.40
N LYS A 360 2.06 -10.34 -13.06
CA LYS A 360 3.48 -10.31 -13.47
C LYS A 360 4.38 -10.19 -12.25
N GLU A 361 4.05 -9.30 -11.33
CA GLU A 361 4.86 -9.04 -10.14
C GLU A 361 4.82 -10.20 -9.13
N ALA A 362 3.67 -10.89 -8.98
CA ALA A 362 3.58 -12.08 -8.15
C ALA A 362 4.42 -13.21 -8.71
N ASN A 363 4.43 -13.44 -10.03
CA ASN A 363 5.30 -14.41 -10.68
C ASN A 363 6.78 -14.04 -10.49
N SER A 364 7.15 -12.76 -10.69
CA SER A 364 8.52 -12.28 -10.42
C SER A 364 8.96 -12.51 -8.98
N LEU A 365 8.05 -12.37 -8.01
CA LEU A 365 8.34 -12.62 -6.60
C LEU A 365 8.48 -14.11 -6.30
N VAL A 366 7.68 -14.97 -6.95
CA VAL A 366 7.83 -16.43 -6.85
C VAL A 366 9.22 -16.85 -7.35
N GLU A 367 9.62 -16.41 -8.55
CA GLU A 367 10.93 -16.75 -9.13
C GLU A 367 12.08 -16.19 -8.26
N TYR A 368 11.93 -15.00 -7.66
CA TYR A 368 12.90 -14.46 -6.71
C TYR A 368 13.09 -15.37 -5.48
N TYR A 369 12.00 -15.87 -4.88
CA TYR A 369 12.12 -16.79 -3.74
C TYR A 369 12.72 -18.14 -4.13
N LEU A 370 12.39 -18.68 -5.31
CA LEU A 370 12.96 -19.92 -5.83
C LEU A 370 14.47 -19.80 -6.03
N ASP A 371 14.92 -18.72 -6.68
CA ASP A 371 16.34 -18.42 -6.90
C ASP A 371 17.12 -18.31 -5.59
N LEU A 372 16.55 -17.60 -4.60
CA LEU A 372 17.15 -17.48 -3.28
C LEU A 372 17.23 -18.83 -2.55
N TYR A 373 16.20 -19.65 -2.66
CA TYR A 373 16.20 -20.98 -2.04
C TYR A 373 17.25 -21.89 -2.67
N GLU A 374 17.32 -21.94 -3.98
CA GLU A 374 18.32 -22.73 -4.70
C GLU A 374 19.75 -22.29 -4.33
N LYS A 375 20.06 -21.00 -4.43
CA LYS A 375 21.41 -20.46 -4.21
C LYS A 375 21.89 -20.58 -2.77
N PHE A 376 21.03 -20.35 -1.80
CA PHE A 376 21.45 -20.16 -0.40
C PHE A 376 21.01 -21.28 0.54
N VAL A 377 20.08 -22.13 0.13
CA VAL A 377 19.60 -23.26 0.94
C VAL A 377 20.09 -24.59 0.39
N ILE A 378 19.94 -24.83 -0.91
CA ILE A 378 20.35 -26.08 -1.54
C ILE A 378 21.87 -26.08 -1.77
N ASN A 379 22.37 -25.14 -2.58
CA ASN A 379 23.78 -25.14 -3.04
C ASN A 379 24.81 -24.82 -1.94
N LYS A 380 24.41 -24.30 -0.77
CA LYS A 380 25.29 -24.15 0.40
C LYS A 380 25.40 -25.42 1.26
N ASN A 381 24.63 -26.46 0.97
CA ASN A 381 24.72 -27.75 1.66
C ASN A 381 25.53 -28.77 0.87
N ASN A 382 26.00 -28.40 -0.32
CA ASN A 382 27.01 -29.08 -1.12
C ASN A 382 28.34 -28.29 -1.06
#